data_fbaa479b9442d12be638f4aa6db47e23
#
_entry.id   fbaa479b9442d12be638f4aa6db47e23
#
_cell.length_a   1.000
_cell.length_b   1.000
_cell.length_c   1.000
_cell.angle_alpha   90.00
_cell.angle_beta   90.00
_cell.angle_gamma   90.00
#
_symmetry.space_group_name_H-M   'P 1'
#
loop_
_entity.id
_entity.type
_entity.pdbx_description
1 polymer ?
#
loop_
_entity_poly.entity_id
_entity_poly.type
_entity_poly.pdbx_seq_one_letter_code
_entity_poly.pdbx_strand_id
1 'polypeptide(L)'
;KFSEISLNLPRFYNFTTVSFQRNSLVNVDLRYHYNQGLGLFLSNTDSGNMTAEMGIAYDMSDYLEDTRKTSYLKTAFSYDQNTQNISTKLELEHFHQISDIVNENNLSRFQILGELHWSFYKNLKLIGGIYQELPGDKSYNDKQALLYLTLAFNKPLKWHY
;
A
#
# COMPACT_ATOMS: atom_id res chain seq x y z
N LYS A 1 -11.69 36.67 -6.25
CA LYS A 1 -11.45 36.02 -7.55
C LYS A 1 -10.21 35.16 -7.36
N PHE A 2 -10.37 33.93 -6.87
CA PHE A 2 -9.28 32.97 -6.83
C PHE A 2 -9.08 32.52 -8.27
N SER A 3 -7.95 32.84 -8.86
CA SER A 3 -7.53 32.21 -10.11
C SER A 3 -7.18 30.76 -9.82
N GLU A 4 -7.90 29.84 -10.43
CA GLU A 4 -7.48 28.45 -10.53
C GLU A 4 -6.15 28.43 -11.27
N ILE A 5 -5.06 28.28 -10.54
CA ILE A 5 -3.78 27.92 -11.13
C ILE A 5 -3.88 26.42 -11.45
N SER A 6 -4.40 26.13 -12.62
CA SER A 6 -4.32 24.80 -13.20
C SER A 6 -2.87 24.54 -13.57
N LEU A 7 -2.12 23.99 -12.62
CA LEU A 7 -0.81 23.41 -12.86
C LEU A 7 -1.02 22.12 -13.67
N ASN A 8 -1.07 22.25 -14.98
CA ASN A 8 -1.14 21.13 -15.90
C ASN A 8 0.25 20.48 -15.98
N LEU A 9 0.67 19.84 -14.88
CA LEU A 9 1.92 19.10 -14.78
C LEU A 9 1.61 17.63 -15.07
N PRO A 10 1.91 17.11 -16.27
CA PRO A 10 1.52 15.75 -16.68
C PRO A 10 2.16 14.64 -15.84
N ARG A 11 2.99 14.99 -14.86
CA ARG A 11 3.69 14.07 -13.97
C ARG A 11 3.11 14.01 -12.56
N PHE A 12 2.17 14.90 -12.21
CA PHE A 12 1.57 14.93 -10.88
C PHE A 12 0.15 14.37 -10.92
N TYR A 13 -0.21 13.65 -9.86
CA TYR A 13 -1.57 13.17 -9.62
C TYR A 13 -1.93 13.33 -8.15
N ASN A 14 -3.22 13.39 -7.86
CA ASN A 14 -3.74 13.26 -6.51
C ASN A 14 -4.31 11.84 -6.34
N PHE A 15 -4.21 11.32 -5.13
CA PHE A 15 -4.77 10.02 -4.80
C PHE A 15 -5.57 10.07 -3.50
N THR A 16 -6.54 9.20 -3.41
CA THR A 16 -7.31 8.93 -2.20
C THR A 16 -7.52 7.44 -2.11
N THR A 17 -7.16 6.84 -0.99
CA THR A 17 -7.33 5.42 -0.72
C THR A 17 -8.13 5.24 0.54
N VAL A 18 -9.10 4.32 0.49
CA VAL A 18 -9.88 3.88 1.64
C VAL A 18 -9.79 2.37 1.69
N SER A 19 -9.38 1.82 2.80
CA SER A 19 -9.34 0.37 3.00
C SER A 19 -9.91 -0.04 4.34
N PHE A 20 -10.49 -1.23 4.35
CA PHE A 20 -11.04 -1.87 5.54
C PHE A 20 -10.37 -3.23 5.69
N GLN A 21 -9.89 -3.51 6.87
CA GLN A 21 -9.28 -4.79 7.19
C GLN A 21 -9.93 -5.34 8.45
N ARG A 22 -10.28 -6.62 8.42
CA ARG A 22 -10.68 -7.39 9.59
C ARG A 22 -9.69 -8.53 9.77
N ASN A 23 -9.16 -8.67 10.97
CA ASN A 23 -8.24 -9.75 11.28
C ASN A 23 -8.51 -10.28 12.71
N SER A 24 -9.38 -11.27 12.79
CA SER A 24 -9.77 -11.89 14.06
C SER A 24 -8.64 -12.71 14.71
N LEU A 25 -7.59 -13.07 13.97
CA LEU A 25 -6.46 -13.83 14.51
C LEU A 25 -5.55 -12.98 15.41
N VAL A 26 -5.56 -11.66 15.23
CA VAL A 26 -4.78 -10.71 16.03
C VAL A 26 -5.66 -9.77 16.85
N ASN A 27 -6.91 -10.19 17.14
CA ASN A 27 -7.89 -9.41 17.91
C ASN A 27 -8.19 -8.01 17.33
N VAL A 28 -8.04 -7.82 16.04
CA VAL A 28 -8.44 -6.61 15.33
C VAL A 28 -9.84 -6.84 14.77
N ASP A 29 -10.86 -6.25 15.38
CA ASP A 29 -12.24 -6.39 14.91
C ASP A 29 -12.47 -5.63 13.61
N LEU A 30 -11.96 -4.41 13.53
CA LEU A 30 -12.04 -3.59 12.33
C LEU A 30 -10.89 -2.59 12.30
N ARG A 31 -10.18 -2.53 11.19
CA ARG A 31 -9.21 -1.48 10.90
C ARG A 31 -9.70 -0.69 9.69
N TYR A 32 -9.91 0.59 9.90
CA TYR A 32 -10.19 1.55 8.85
C TYR A 32 -8.92 2.34 8.55
N HIS A 33 -8.52 2.38 7.29
CA HIS A 33 -7.39 3.16 6.82
C HIS A 33 -7.84 4.11 5.73
N TYR A 34 -7.55 5.39 5.90
CA TYR A 34 -7.76 6.46 4.94
C TYR A 34 -6.42 7.09 4.61
N ASN A 35 -6.18 7.36 3.32
CA ASN A 35 -4.96 7.98 2.86
C ASN A 35 -5.26 8.91 1.69
N GLN A 36 -4.72 10.12 1.75
CA GLN A 36 -4.87 11.13 0.69
C GLN A 36 -3.56 11.90 0.51
N GLY A 37 -3.19 12.18 -0.73
CA GLY A 37 -1.95 12.89 -1.01
C GLY A 37 -1.73 13.22 -2.47
N LEU A 38 -0.50 13.59 -2.74
CA LEU A 38 0.00 13.91 -4.08
C LEU A 38 1.06 12.90 -4.47
N GLY A 39 1.04 12.50 -5.73
CA GLY A 39 2.02 11.63 -6.34
C GLY A 39 2.70 12.29 -7.53
N LEU A 40 3.90 11.82 -7.80
CA LEU A 40 4.75 12.22 -8.92
C LEU A 40 5.18 10.98 -9.69
N PHE A 41 4.95 10.94 -11.00
CA PHE A 41 5.57 9.97 -11.88
C PHE A 41 7.04 10.36 -12.13
N LEU A 42 7.96 9.56 -11.58
CA LEU A 42 9.40 9.67 -11.83
C LEU A 42 9.74 9.12 -13.21
N SER A 43 9.07 8.02 -13.58
CA SER A 43 9.12 7.40 -14.91
C SER A 43 7.74 6.84 -15.25
N ASN A 44 7.31 7.00 -16.49
CA ASN A 44 6.07 6.43 -17.00
C ASN A 44 6.30 5.98 -18.45
N THR A 45 6.33 4.67 -18.66
CA THR A 45 6.59 4.04 -19.94
C THR A 45 5.53 2.97 -20.21
N ASP A 46 5.43 2.49 -21.46
CA ASP A 46 4.50 1.40 -21.81
C ASP A 46 4.81 0.08 -21.08
N SER A 47 6.04 -0.09 -20.65
CA SER A 47 6.50 -1.31 -19.95
C SER A 47 6.52 -1.19 -18.43
N GLY A 48 6.29 0.00 -17.86
CA GLY A 48 6.28 0.17 -16.41
C GLY A 48 6.32 1.61 -15.96
N ASN A 49 6.08 1.80 -14.68
CA ASN A 49 6.09 3.11 -14.06
C ASN A 49 6.89 3.11 -12.75
N MET A 50 7.27 4.31 -12.36
CA MET A 50 7.94 4.58 -11.09
C MET A 50 7.31 5.84 -10.51
N THR A 51 6.84 5.76 -9.28
CA THR A 51 6.15 6.87 -8.61
C THR A 51 6.76 7.17 -7.25
N ALA A 52 6.65 8.42 -6.84
CA ALA A 52 6.87 8.85 -5.48
C ALA A 52 5.62 9.56 -4.97
N GLU A 53 5.20 9.27 -3.76
CA GLU A 53 3.99 9.82 -3.15
C GLU A 53 4.29 10.43 -1.79
N MET A 54 3.51 11.46 -1.44
CA MET A 54 3.47 12.04 -0.11
C MET A 54 2.03 12.41 0.22
N GLY A 55 1.59 12.10 1.44
CA GLY A 55 0.22 12.37 1.88
C GLY A 55 0.03 12.23 3.37
N ILE A 56 -1.22 12.38 3.78
CA ILE A 56 -1.66 12.17 5.15
C ILE A 56 -2.45 10.86 5.18
N ALA A 57 -2.08 9.98 6.09
CA ALA A 57 -2.79 8.74 6.36
C ALA A 57 -3.43 8.79 7.75
N TYR A 58 -4.59 8.19 7.87
CA TYR A 58 -5.34 8.08 9.13
C TYR A 58 -5.77 6.63 9.32
N ASP A 59 -5.37 6.06 10.45
CA ASP A 59 -5.78 4.73 10.88
C ASP A 59 -6.75 4.84 12.05
N MET A 60 -7.85 4.12 11.99
CA MET A 60 -8.71 3.84 13.12
C MET A 60 -8.81 2.32 13.26
N SER A 61 -8.38 1.81 14.40
CA SER A 61 -8.38 0.38 14.68
C SER A 61 -9.19 0.12 15.93
N ASP A 62 -10.24 -0.68 15.82
CA ASP A 62 -11.00 -1.20 16.95
C ASP A 62 -10.36 -2.54 17.36
N TYR A 63 -9.80 -2.53 18.57
CA TYR A 63 -9.40 -3.73 19.28
C TYR A 63 -10.50 -4.09 20.25
N LEU A 64 -10.58 -5.34 20.70
CA LEU A 64 -11.64 -5.81 21.62
C LEU A 64 -11.78 -4.97 22.91
N GLU A 65 -10.74 -4.22 23.31
CA GLU A 65 -10.70 -3.44 24.55
C GLU A 65 -10.39 -1.94 24.34
N ASP A 66 -10.03 -1.51 23.10
CA ASP A 66 -9.59 -0.13 22.87
C ASP A 66 -9.74 0.28 21.40
N THR A 67 -10.14 1.53 21.16
CA THR A 67 -10.20 2.15 19.83
C THR A 67 -9.02 3.09 19.66
N ARG A 68 -8.09 2.78 18.77
CA ARG A 68 -6.94 3.62 18.48
C ARG A 68 -7.14 4.43 17.20
N LYS A 69 -6.82 5.71 17.30
CA LYS A 69 -6.85 6.66 16.18
C LYS A 69 -5.49 7.27 16.02
N THR A 70 -4.89 7.11 14.86
CA THR A 70 -3.52 7.58 14.60
C THR A 70 -3.44 8.25 13.24
N SER A 71 -2.79 9.41 13.20
CA SER A 71 -2.50 10.13 11.97
C SER A 71 -1.02 10.05 11.63
N TYR A 72 -0.71 9.92 10.35
CA TYR A 72 0.65 9.80 9.84
C TYR A 72 0.90 10.75 8.68
N LEU A 73 2.14 11.22 8.58
CA LEU A 73 2.72 11.65 7.32
C LEU A 73 3.18 10.38 6.59
N LYS A 74 2.59 10.11 5.43
CA LYS A 74 2.96 8.98 4.58
C LYS A 74 3.89 9.46 3.47
N THR A 75 4.97 8.73 3.24
CA THR A 75 5.77 8.81 2.02
C THR A 75 5.84 7.42 1.40
N ALA A 76 5.77 7.34 0.08
CA ALA A 76 5.82 6.07 -0.62
C ALA A 76 6.64 6.19 -1.90
N PHE A 77 7.21 5.07 -2.29
CA PHE A 77 7.86 4.85 -3.57
C PHE A 77 7.33 3.55 -4.14
N SER A 78 6.90 3.56 -5.39
CA SER A 78 6.50 2.35 -6.11
C SER A 78 7.20 2.23 -7.45
N TYR A 79 7.46 0.99 -7.79
CA TYR A 79 8.05 0.57 -9.07
C TYR A 79 7.27 -0.62 -9.59
N ASP A 80 6.70 -0.46 -10.77
CA ASP A 80 5.99 -1.50 -11.50
C ASP A 80 6.65 -1.70 -12.86
N GLN A 81 6.92 -2.93 -13.23
CA GLN A 81 7.44 -3.28 -14.56
C GLN A 81 6.68 -4.47 -15.12
N ASN A 82 6.26 -4.35 -16.37
CA ASN A 82 5.55 -5.38 -17.11
C ASN A 82 6.34 -5.75 -18.38
N THR A 83 6.68 -7.01 -18.48
CA THR A 83 7.16 -7.63 -19.72
C THR A 83 6.12 -8.62 -20.21
N GLN A 84 6.33 -9.25 -21.37
CA GLN A 84 5.32 -10.16 -21.97
C GLN A 84 4.81 -11.23 -21.00
N ASN A 85 5.69 -11.80 -20.17
CA ASN A 85 5.38 -12.93 -19.32
C ASN A 85 5.64 -12.68 -17.83
N ILE A 86 6.35 -11.61 -17.49
CA ILE A 86 6.77 -11.32 -16.13
C ILE A 86 6.38 -9.90 -15.79
N SER A 87 5.71 -9.73 -14.62
CA SER A 87 5.48 -8.42 -14.02
C SER A 87 6.11 -8.40 -12.65
N THR A 88 6.76 -7.29 -12.31
CA THR A 88 7.35 -7.05 -10.99
C THR A 88 6.71 -5.83 -10.37
N LYS A 89 6.48 -5.89 -9.07
CA LYS A 89 6.00 -4.78 -8.27
C LYS A 89 6.87 -4.63 -7.03
N LEU A 90 7.29 -3.40 -6.74
CA LEU A 90 7.97 -3.04 -5.50
C LEU A 90 7.28 -1.82 -4.92
N GLU A 91 6.91 -1.89 -3.66
CA GLU A 91 6.38 -0.76 -2.90
C GLU A 91 7.17 -0.59 -1.61
N LEU A 92 7.57 0.63 -1.33
CA LEU A 92 8.24 1.05 -0.11
C LEU A 92 7.41 2.17 0.49
N GLU A 93 6.88 1.98 1.69
CA GLU A 93 6.06 2.98 2.38
C GLU A 93 6.63 3.29 3.75
N HIS A 94 6.67 4.56 4.09
CA HIS A 94 7.04 5.04 5.41
C HIS A 94 5.90 5.85 6.01
N PHE A 95 5.45 5.46 7.18
CA PHE A 95 4.43 6.13 7.97
C PHE A 95 5.09 6.75 9.20
N HIS A 96 5.18 8.07 9.22
CA HIS A 96 5.66 8.82 10.37
C HIS A 96 4.48 9.34 11.17
N GLN A 97 4.33 8.89 12.43
CA GLN A 97 3.23 9.31 13.29
C GLN A 97 3.32 10.82 13.59
N ILE A 98 2.22 11.54 13.33
CA ILE A 98 2.06 12.97 13.60
C ILE A 98 1.01 13.28 14.67
N SER A 99 0.19 12.30 15.06
CA SER A 99 -0.71 12.42 16.21
C SER A 99 0.06 12.22 17.52
N ASP A 100 -0.55 12.65 18.64
CA ASP A 100 0.02 12.47 19.96
C ASP A 100 0.35 10.98 20.23
N ILE A 101 1.49 10.75 20.89
CA ILE A 101 1.91 9.43 21.30
C ILE A 101 1.24 9.09 22.61
N VAL A 102 0.32 8.13 22.59
CA VAL A 102 -0.38 7.64 23.78
C VAL A 102 0.38 6.43 24.31
N ASN A 103 0.64 6.40 25.61
CA ASN A 103 1.33 5.31 26.31
C ASN A 103 2.76 5.03 25.78
N GLU A 104 3.49 6.08 25.37
CA GLU A 104 4.88 5.99 24.90
C GLU A 104 5.10 5.11 23.66
N ASN A 105 4.04 4.60 23.03
CA ASN A 105 4.14 3.76 21.85
C ASN A 105 4.12 4.61 20.56
N ASN A 106 5.28 4.74 19.93
CA ASN A 106 5.40 5.32 18.60
C ASN A 106 5.01 4.28 17.54
N LEU A 107 3.93 4.55 16.81
CA LEU A 107 3.39 3.67 15.77
C LEU A 107 3.93 3.98 14.37
N SER A 108 5.00 4.77 14.27
CA SER A 108 5.72 4.95 13.01
C SER A 108 6.22 3.61 12.50
N ARG A 109 6.15 3.39 11.19
CA ARG A 109 6.53 2.11 10.59
C ARG A 109 7.02 2.28 9.17
N PHE A 110 7.79 1.30 8.72
CA PHE A 110 8.23 1.16 7.34
C PHE A 110 7.68 -0.16 6.78
N GLN A 111 7.09 -0.13 5.59
CA GLN A 111 6.50 -1.28 4.92
C GLN A 111 7.19 -1.51 3.59
N ILE A 112 7.46 -2.77 3.30
CA ILE A 112 8.06 -3.22 2.05
C ILE A 112 7.14 -4.29 1.46
N LEU A 113 6.74 -4.11 0.21
CA LEU A 113 6.05 -5.11 -0.59
C LEU A 113 6.85 -5.36 -1.85
N GLY A 114 7.16 -6.61 -2.13
CA GLY A 114 7.75 -7.05 -3.38
C GLY A 114 6.93 -8.19 -3.97
N GLU A 115 6.56 -8.11 -5.23
CA GLU A 115 5.84 -9.15 -5.94
C GLU A 115 6.48 -9.47 -7.29
N LEU A 116 6.48 -10.74 -7.64
CA LEU A 116 6.82 -11.26 -8.95
C LEU A 116 5.64 -12.06 -9.48
N HIS A 117 5.13 -11.66 -10.63
CA HIS A 117 4.04 -12.32 -11.32
C HIS A 117 4.59 -12.99 -12.59
N TRP A 118 4.45 -14.28 -12.71
CA TRP A 118 4.87 -15.04 -13.89
C TRP A 118 3.66 -15.65 -14.60
N SER A 119 3.41 -15.21 -15.84
CA SER A 119 2.36 -15.75 -16.71
C SER A 119 2.97 -16.87 -17.56
N PHE A 120 2.83 -18.13 -17.14
CA PHE A 120 3.41 -19.29 -17.82
C PHE A 120 2.44 -19.97 -18.78
N TYR A 121 1.15 -19.63 -18.70
CA TYR A 121 0.12 -20.11 -19.60
C TYR A 121 -0.95 -19.01 -19.80
N LYS A 122 -1.72 -19.09 -20.93
CA LYS A 122 -2.67 -18.03 -21.34
C LYS A 122 -3.55 -17.46 -20.21
N ASN A 123 -3.94 -18.32 -19.27
CA ASN A 123 -4.87 -17.96 -18.19
C ASN A 123 -4.32 -18.27 -16.79
N LEU A 124 -3.07 -18.72 -16.69
CA LEU A 124 -2.46 -19.10 -15.42
C LEU A 124 -1.29 -18.17 -15.10
N LYS A 125 -1.30 -17.63 -13.90
CA LYS A 125 -0.24 -16.83 -13.33
C LYS A 125 0.22 -17.43 -12.01
N LEU A 126 1.51 -17.47 -11.80
CA LEU A 126 2.12 -17.69 -10.48
C LEU A 126 2.55 -16.34 -9.92
N ILE A 127 2.15 -16.05 -8.69
CA ILE A 127 2.47 -14.82 -7.99
C ILE A 127 3.23 -15.19 -6.74
N GLY A 128 4.48 -14.77 -6.64
CA GLY A 128 5.27 -14.85 -5.42
C GLY A 128 5.47 -13.46 -4.85
N GLY A 129 5.31 -13.31 -3.53
CA GLY A 129 5.45 -12.01 -2.90
C GLY A 129 6.02 -12.09 -1.49
N ILE A 130 6.64 -11.00 -1.09
CA ILE A 130 7.11 -10.74 0.26
C ILE A 130 6.52 -9.43 0.74
N TYR A 131 5.95 -9.44 1.92
CA TYR A 131 5.54 -8.26 2.66
C TYR A 131 6.28 -8.22 3.98
N GLN A 132 6.83 -7.07 4.33
CA GLN A 132 7.51 -6.87 5.61
C GLN A 132 7.11 -5.53 6.21
N GLU A 133 6.75 -5.55 7.49
CA GLU A 133 6.55 -4.36 8.30
C GLU A 133 7.64 -4.24 9.36
N LEU A 134 8.29 -3.09 9.41
CA LEU A 134 9.34 -2.76 10.34
C LEU A 134 8.84 -1.61 11.23
N PRO A 135 8.57 -1.84 12.52
CA PRO A 135 8.19 -0.78 13.45
C PRO A 135 9.34 0.21 13.65
N GLY A 136 9.00 1.48 13.79
CA GLY A 136 9.97 2.57 14.01
C GLY A 136 10.58 2.55 15.42
N ASP A 137 9.88 1.98 16.40
CA ASP A 137 10.36 1.82 17.76
C ASP A 137 10.90 0.40 17.99
N LYS A 138 12.12 0.29 18.51
CA LYS A 138 12.78 -0.98 18.82
C LYS A 138 12.14 -1.74 19.97
N SER A 139 11.31 -1.07 20.77
CA SER A 139 10.57 -1.67 21.90
C SER A 139 9.43 -2.58 21.43
N TYR A 140 8.92 -2.35 20.21
CA TYR A 140 7.84 -3.16 19.64
C TYR A 140 8.46 -4.30 18.82
N ASN A 141 8.46 -5.50 19.37
CA ASN A 141 9.15 -6.67 18.81
C ASN A 141 8.37 -7.37 17.67
N ASP A 142 7.25 -6.79 17.21
CA ASP A 142 6.40 -7.35 16.16
C ASP A 142 6.88 -6.97 14.74
N LYS A 143 8.01 -7.56 14.36
CA LYS A 143 8.38 -7.59 12.94
C LYS A 143 7.44 -8.56 12.24
N GLN A 144 6.53 -8.04 11.43
CA GLN A 144 5.67 -8.87 10.60
C GLN A 144 6.35 -9.09 9.26
N ALA A 145 6.57 -10.35 8.92
CA ALA A 145 7.03 -10.76 7.60
C ALA A 145 6.09 -11.84 7.06
N LEU A 146 5.60 -11.64 5.86
CA LEU A 146 4.75 -12.59 5.14
C LEU A 146 5.40 -12.94 3.81
N LEU A 147 5.64 -14.23 3.59
CA LEU A 147 5.98 -14.77 2.28
C LEU A 147 4.75 -15.52 1.76
N TYR A 148 4.37 -15.26 0.52
CA TYR A 148 3.22 -15.93 -0.08
C TYR A 148 3.50 -16.38 -1.52
N LEU A 149 2.77 -17.43 -1.90
CA LEU A 149 2.75 -17.97 -3.25
C LEU A 149 1.30 -18.21 -3.65
N THR A 150 0.89 -17.62 -4.76
CA THR A 150 -0.49 -17.71 -5.24
C THR A 150 -0.52 -18.20 -6.67
N LEU A 151 -1.37 -19.16 -6.96
CA LEU A 151 -1.72 -19.56 -8.32
C LEU A 151 -3.03 -18.87 -8.71
N ALA A 152 -2.98 -17.98 -9.70
CA ALA A 152 -4.14 -17.25 -10.19
C ALA A 152 -4.58 -17.78 -11.56
N PHE A 153 -5.89 -18.02 -11.69
CA PHE A 153 -6.53 -18.41 -12.94
C PHE A 153 -7.48 -17.31 -13.42
N ASN A 154 -7.24 -16.78 -14.60
CA ASN A 154 -8.04 -15.70 -15.18
C ASN A 154 -8.76 -16.19 -16.43
N LYS A 155 -10.06 -16.52 -16.31
CA LYS A 155 -10.93 -16.87 -17.42
C LYS A 155 -12.10 -15.88 -17.49
N PRO A 156 -12.30 -15.17 -18.60
CA PRO A 156 -13.48 -14.32 -18.74
C PRO A 156 -14.75 -15.18 -18.70
N LEU A 157 -15.66 -14.87 -17.78
CA LEU A 157 -17.00 -15.46 -17.73
C LEU A 157 -17.78 -14.92 -18.92
N LYS A 158 -18.01 -15.75 -19.93
CA LYS A 158 -18.95 -15.44 -21.02
C LYS A 158 -20.34 -15.87 -20.58
N TRP A 159 -21.18 -14.91 -20.22
CA TRP A 159 -22.61 -15.14 -20.06
C TRP A 159 -23.24 -15.13 -21.45
N HIS A 160 -23.72 -16.28 -21.89
CA HIS A 160 -24.63 -16.35 -23.05
C HIS A 160 -26.03 -16.14 -22.53
N TYR A 161 -26.65 -15.01 -22.86
CA TYR A 161 -28.08 -14.79 -22.73
C TYR A 161 -28.77 -15.36 -23.96
#